data_fa0115452742fd1a60c6794d85a5bd0e
#
_entry.id   fa0115452742fd1a60c6794d85a5bd0e
#
_cell.length_a   1.000
_cell.length_b   1.000
_cell.length_c   1.000
_cell.angle_alpha   90.00
_cell.angle_beta   90.00
_cell.angle_gamma   90.00
#
_symmetry.space_group_name_H-M   'P 1'
#
loop_
_entity.id
_entity.type
_entity.pdbx_description
1 polymer ?
#
loop_
_entity_poly.entity_id
_entity_poly.type
_entity_poly.pdbx_seq_one_letter_code
_entity_poly.pdbx_strand_id
1 'polypeptide(L)'
;MSQDPVRLLPPAEVPELPVADADGRRVLDRVAEGDNVVVLGAPGTGKTSLALRLLAEAVAGGRDALLLAPTRARADWLRGRAALLLREGYGDGVVRVRTPAALALTILTTSLTKRPAPLPAPVLLAGAEEDSVLASMISVISWPGLPAETTGSRAFRSELRNLLARAGELGITADELADLGRRLNVPVWGPAAEL
;
A
#
# COMPACT_ATOMS: atom_id res chain seq x y z
N MET A 1 38.46 4.73 -23.75
CA MET A 1 37.17 4.39 -23.13
C MET A 1 36.09 4.73 -24.15
N SER A 2 35.58 3.71 -24.86
CA SER A 2 34.51 3.88 -25.84
C SER A 2 33.22 4.03 -25.05
N GLN A 3 32.57 5.17 -25.15
CA GLN A 3 31.20 5.35 -24.60
C GLN A 3 30.25 4.73 -25.63
N ASP A 4 29.69 3.59 -25.34
CA ASP A 4 28.60 3.07 -26.13
C ASP A 4 27.44 4.08 -26.11
N PRO A 5 26.90 4.45 -27.27
CA PRO A 5 25.79 5.41 -27.32
C PRO A 5 24.56 4.83 -26.62
N VAL A 6 23.93 5.62 -25.77
CA VAL A 6 22.64 5.27 -25.15
C VAL A 6 21.64 5.01 -26.27
N ARG A 7 21.25 3.75 -26.45
CA ARG A 7 20.26 3.33 -27.45
C ARG A 7 18.88 3.34 -26.81
N LEU A 8 17.98 4.17 -27.32
CA LEU A 8 16.57 4.10 -26.97
C LEU A 8 16.02 2.80 -27.54
N LEU A 9 15.60 1.90 -26.68
CA LEU A 9 14.87 0.69 -27.09
C LEU A 9 13.44 1.09 -27.49
N PRO A 10 12.87 0.45 -28.53
CA PRO A 10 11.45 0.64 -28.83
C PRO A 10 10.62 0.29 -27.59
N PRO A 11 9.45 0.93 -27.39
CA PRO A 11 8.58 0.59 -26.29
C PRO A 11 8.28 -0.92 -26.34
N ALA A 12 8.37 -1.58 -25.19
CA ALA A 12 8.02 -2.99 -25.09
C ALA A 12 6.64 -3.22 -25.71
N GLU A 13 6.50 -4.29 -26.48
CA GLU A 13 5.18 -4.71 -26.99
C GLU A 13 4.21 -4.79 -25.82
N VAL A 14 3.03 -4.18 -25.97
CA VAL A 14 2.00 -4.23 -24.94
C VAL A 14 1.51 -5.67 -24.89
N PRO A 15 1.74 -6.40 -23.79
CA PRO A 15 1.18 -7.74 -23.72
C PRO A 15 -0.34 -7.61 -23.67
N GLU A 16 -1.01 -8.21 -24.62
CA GLU A 16 -2.47 -8.31 -24.60
C GLU A 16 -2.94 -8.90 -23.27
N LEU A 17 -3.98 -8.30 -22.70
CA LEU A 17 -4.64 -8.91 -21.57
C LEU A 17 -5.32 -10.20 -22.02
N PRO A 18 -5.11 -11.32 -21.33
CA PRO A 18 -5.83 -12.55 -21.66
C PRO A 18 -7.32 -12.30 -21.77
N VAL A 19 -7.97 -12.91 -22.76
CA VAL A 19 -9.41 -12.83 -22.90
C VAL A 19 -10.06 -13.34 -21.61
N ALA A 20 -11.02 -12.60 -21.07
CA ALA A 20 -11.74 -13.03 -19.89
C ALA A 20 -12.51 -14.33 -20.21
N ASP A 21 -12.32 -15.34 -19.37
CA ASP A 21 -13.13 -16.56 -19.41
C ASP A 21 -14.58 -16.28 -18.95
N ALA A 22 -15.41 -17.31 -18.82
CA ALA A 22 -16.81 -17.14 -18.42
C ALA A 22 -16.95 -16.54 -17.01
N ASP A 23 -16.06 -16.91 -16.10
CA ASP A 23 -16.07 -16.37 -14.73
C ASP A 23 -15.61 -14.92 -14.70
N GLY A 24 -14.53 -14.60 -15.42
CA GLY A 24 -14.05 -13.22 -15.57
C GLY A 24 -15.11 -12.32 -16.21
N ARG A 25 -15.82 -12.77 -17.22
CA ARG A 25 -16.93 -11.99 -17.82
C ARG A 25 -18.05 -11.71 -16.80
N ARG A 26 -18.46 -12.71 -16.02
CA ARG A 26 -19.45 -12.50 -14.94
C ARG A 26 -19.02 -11.44 -13.94
N VAL A 27 -17.72 -11.41 -13.59
CA VAL A 27 -17.18 -10.36 -12.72
C VAL A 27 -17.27 -8.98 -13.36
N LEU A 28 -16.90 -8.87 -14.66
CA LEU A 28 -17.01 -7.60 -15.40
C LEU A 28 -18.44 -7.08 -15.42
N ASP A 29 -19.40 -7.96 -15.76
CA ASP A 29 -20.84 -7.62 -15.82
C ASP A 29 -21.36 -7.15 -14.45
N ARG A 30 -21.06 -7.88 -13.38
CA ARG A 30 -21.50 -7.52 -12.02
C ARG A 30 -20.94 -6.17 -11.56
N VAL A 31 -19.66 -5.90 -11.85
CA VAL A 31 -19.04 -4.60 -11.53
C VAL A 31 -19.63 -3.49 -12.38
N ALA A 32 -19.98 -3.74 -13.63
CA ALA A 32 -20.65 -2.78 -14.48
C ALA A 32 -22.06 -2.42 -13.98
N GLU A 33 -22.76 -3.39 -13.37
CA GLU A 33 -24.05 -3.21 -12.68
C GLU A 33 -23.93 -2.45 -11.34
N GLY A 34 -22.72 -2.22 -10.85
CA GLY A 34 -22.45 -1.50 -9.60
C GLY A 34 -22.30 -2.39 -8.36
N ASP A 35 -22.19 -3.68 -8.55
CA ASP A 35 -22.03 -4.63 -7.46
C ASP A 35 -20.62 -4.61 -6.85
N ASN A 36 -20.56 -4.89 -5.55
CA ASN A 36 -19.32 -5.22 -4.86
C ASN A 36 -18.97 -6.68 -5.07
N VAL A 37 -17.81 -6.95 -5.67
CA VAL A 37 -17.39 -8.31 -6.03
C VAL A 37 -16.09 -8.68 -5.34
N VAL A 38 -16.03 -9.88 -4.75
CA VAL A 38 -14.81 -10.49 -4.23
C VAL A 38 -14.39 -11.63 -5.16
N VAL A 39 -13.15 -11.55 -5.69
CA VAL A 39 -12.59 -12.57 -6.58
C VAL A 39 -11.56 -13.41 -5.82
N LEU A 40 -11.89 -14.67 -5.60
CA LEU A 40 -10.99 -15.65 -4.99
C LEU A 40 -10.38 -16.54 -6.07
N GLY A 41 -9.11 -16.90 -5.89
CA GLY A 41 -8.43 -17.80 -6.83
C GLY A 41 -6.98 -18.03 -6.42
N ALA A 42 -6.41 -19.14 -6.87
CA ALA A 42 -5.02 -19.51 -6.63
C ALA A 42 -4.03 -18.49 -7.26
N PRO A 43 -2.77 -18.47 -6.86
CA PRO A 43 -1.73 -17.72 -7.56
C PRO A 43 -1.70 -18.08 -9.07
N GLY A 44 -1.53 -17.10 -9.94
CA GLY A 44 -1.45 -17.32 -11.39
C GLY A 44 -2.79 -17.40 -12.14
N THR A 45 -3.95 -17.40 -11.46
CA THR A 45 -5.28 -17.52 -12.10
C THR A 45 -5.80 -16.25 -12.79
N GLY A 46 -4.97 -15.26 -13.05
CA GLY A 46 -5.36 -14.07 -13.82
C GLY A 46 -6.06 -12.97 -13.05
N LYS A 47 -6.18 -13.02 -11.70
CA LYS A 47 -6.82 -11.96 -10.87
C LYS A 47 -6.31 -10.55 -11.18
N THR A 48 -4.99 -10.41 -11.36
CA THR A 48 -4.37 -9.11 -11.68
C THR A 48 -4.72 -8.65 -13.08
N SER A 49 -4.78 -9.55 -14.04
CA SER A 49 -5.20 -9.25 -15.43
C SER A 49 -6.65 -8.80 -15.46
N LEU A 50 -7.51 -9.44 -14.67
CA LEU A 50 -8.91 -9.06 -14.51
C LEU A 50 -9.05 -7.67 -13.87
N ALA A 51 -8.26 -7.36 -12.82
CA ALA A 51 -8.26 -6.04 -12.20
C ALA A 51 -7.80 -4.92 -13.16
N LEU A 52 -6.78 -5.21 -14.01
CA LEU A 52 -6.34 -4.28 -15.04
C LEU A 52 -7.41 -4.09 -16.13
N ARG A 53 -8.14 -5.14 -16.51
CA ARG A 53 -9.23 -5.05 -17.46
C ARG A 53 -10.39 -4.22 -16.90
N LEU A 54 -10.79 -4.45 -15.66
CA LEU A 54 -11.80 -3.64 -14.96
C LEU A 54 -11.41 -2.14 -14.93
N LEU A 55 -10.13 -1.86 -14.64
CA LEU A 55 -9.61 -0.50 -14.67
C LEU A 55 -9.73 0.12 -16.07
N ALA A 56 -9.31 -0.63 -17.10
CA ALA A 56 -9.34 -0.17 -18.49
C ALA A 56 -10.78 0.09 -18.96
N GLU A 57 -11.71 -0.82 -18.70
CA GLU A 57 -13.12 -0.67 -19.06
C GLU A 57 -13.82 0.48 -18.32
N ALA A 58 -13.48 0.68 -17.03
CA ALA A 58 -13.99 1.82 -16.27
C ALA A 58 -13.53 3.15 -16.85
N VAL A 59 -12.23 3.26 -17.19
CA VAL A 59 -11.66 4.47 -17.80
C VAL A 59 -12.22 4.70 -19.21
N ALA A 60 -12.34 3.64 -20.03
CA ALA A 60 -12.96 3.73 -21.36
C ALA A 60 -14.42 4.19 -21.30
N GLY A 61 -15.15 3.80 -20.25
CA GLY A 61 -16.51 4.26 -19.97
C GLY A 61 -16.59 5.65 -19.31
N GLY A 62 -15.49 6.41 -19.25
CA GLY A 62 -15.44 7.75 -18.67
C GLY A 62 -15.59 7.79 -17.15
N ARG A 63 -15.44 6.65 -16.46
CA ARG A 63 -15.54 6.56 -15.01
C ARG A 63 -14.17 6.79 -14.35
N ASP A 64 -14.16 7.50 -13.23
CA ASP A 64 -12.99 7.58 -12.34
C ASP A 64 -12.74 6.23 -11.69
N ALA A 65 -11.56 5.64 -11.94
CA ALA A 65 -11.19 4.36 -11.37
C ALA A 65 -9.85 4.43 -10.65
N LEU A 66 -9.76 3.73 -9.53
CA LEU A 66 -8.55 3.64 -8.72
C LEU A 66 -8.23 2.17 -8.46
N LEU A 67 -7.02 1.76 -8.84
CA LEU A 67 -6.49 0.45 -8.51
C LEU A 67 -5.57 0.55 -7.30
N LEU A 68 -5.89 -0.18 -6.24
CA LEU A 68 -5.05 -0.28 -5.05
C LEU A 68 -4.14 -1.50 -5.12
N ALA A 69 -2.87 -1.30 -4.86
CA ALA A 69 -1.85 -2.35 -4.82
C ALA A 69 -1.26 -2.50 -3.41
N PRO A 70 -0.95 -3.72 -2.95
CA PRO A 70 -0.51 -3.96 -1.58
C PRO A 70 0.88 -3.36 -1.28
N THR A 71 1.74 -3.20 -2.28
CA THR A 71 3.09 -2.67 -2.11
C THR A 71 3.42 -1.61 -3.16
N ARG A 72 4.42 -0.75 -2.87
CA ARG A 72 4.90 0.28 -3.79
C ARG A 72 5.42 -0.35 -5.10
N ALA A 73 6.25 -1.39 -4.99
CA ALA A 73 6.78 -2.07 -6.17
C ALA A 73 5.66 -2.63 -7.05
N ARG A 74 4.59 -3.19 -6.44
CA ARG A 74 3.44 -3.69 -7.17
C ARG A 74 2.63 -2.56 -7.80
N ALA A 75 2.48 -1.43 -7.11
CA ALA A 75 1.82 -0.24 -7.66
C ALA A 75 2.56 0.32 -8.87
N ASP A 76 3.90 0.41 -8.80
CA ASP A 76 4.73 0.90 -9.92
C ASP A 76 4.63 -0.03 -11.14
N TRP A 77 4.70 -1.34 -10.92
CA TRP A 77 4.53 -2.33 -11.99
C TRP A 77 3.13 -2.23 -12.63
N LEU A 78 2.06 -2.16 -11.82
CA LEU A 78 0.69 -2.04 -12.32
C LEU A 78 0.47 -0.72 -13.06
N ARG A 79 1.07 0.37 -12.61
CA ARG A 79 1.00 1.68 -13.28
C ARG A 79 1.62 1.62 -14.67
N GLY A 80 2.80 0.99 -14.81
CA GLY A 80 3.45 0.78 -16.10
C GLY A 80 2.57 -0.05 -17.03
N ARG A 81 1.99 -1.15 -16.54
CA ARG A 81 1.09 -2.01 -17.34
C ARG A 81 -0.20 -1.29 -17.74
N ALA A 82 -0.82 -0.57 -16.83
CA ALA A 82 -2.03 0.18 -17.11
C ALA A 82 -1.78 1.30 -18.12
N ALA A 83 -0.65 2.02 -18.00
CA ALA A 83 -0.26 3.06 -18.96
C ALA A 83 -0.06 2.50 -20.38
N LEU A 84 0.52 1.31 -20.52
CA LEU A 84 0.66 0.65 -21.81
C LEU A 84 -0.70 0.28 -22.42
N LEU A 85 -1.57 -0.33 -21.63
CA LEU A 85 -2.92 -0.72 -22.06
C LEU A 85 -3.77 0.47 -22.52
N LEU A 86 -3.66 1.61 -21.83
CA LEU A 86 -4.46 2.78 -22.13
C LEU A 86 -3.93 3.62 -23.31
N ARG A 87 -2.66 3.43 -23.72
CA ARG A 87 -2.11 4.05 -24.93
C ARG A 87 -2.80 3.62 -26.23
N GLU A 88 -3.41 2.45 -26.25
CA GLU A 88 -4.02 1.85 -27.44
C GLU A 88 -5.50 2.19 -27.65
N GLY A 89 -6.03 3.23 -26.98
CA GLY A 89 -7.36 3.74 -27.31
C GLY A 89 -8.41 3.74 -26.21
N TYR A 90 -8.00 3.64 -24.96
CA TYR A 90 -8.92 3.68 -23.82
C TYR A 90 -9.17 5.11 -23.26
N GLY A 91 -9.17 6.14 -24.10
CA GLY A 91 -9.57 7.51 -23.74
C GLY A 91 -8.54 8.30 -22.90
N ASP A 92 -8.85 9.57 -22.64
CA ASP A 92 -8.00 10.52 -21.89
C ASP A 92 -8.07 10.33 -20.34
N GLY A 93 -8.56 9.20 -19.86
CA GLY A 93 -8.75 8.93 -18.45
C GLY A 93 -7.43 8.81 -17.68
N VAL A 94 -7.38 9.45 -16.51
CA VAL A 94 -6.20 9.39 -15.63
C VAL A 94 -6.11 8.05 -14.93
N VAL A 95 -5.08 7.27 -15.24
CA VAL A 95 -4.78 6.02 -14.53
C VAL A 95 -4.33 6.31 -13.12
N ARG A 96 -5.12 5.88 -12.16
CA ARG A 96 -4.79 6.00 -10.74
C ARG A 96 -4.46 4.63 -10.15
N VAL A 97 -3.16 4.36 -9.98
CA VAL A 97 -2.70 3.18 -9.24
C VAL A 97 -1.94 3.67 -8.01
N ARG A 98 -2.36 3.26 -6.83
CA ARG A 98 -1.79 3.69 -5.55
C ARG A 98 -1.67 2.53 -4.57
N THR A 99 -0.89 2.72 -3.52
CA THR A 99 -1.00 1.88 -2.32
C THR A 99 -2.06 2.44 -1.37
N PRO A 100 -2.65 1.65 -0.47
CA PRO A 100 -3.56 2.14 0.56
C PRO A 100 -2.97 3.30 1.37
N ALA A 101 -1.70 3.19 1.78
CA ALA A 101 -1.01 4.26 2.51
C ALA A 101 -0.90 5.56 1.70
N ALA A 102 -0.55 5.47 0.40
CA ALA A 102 -0.49 6.65 -0.47
C ALA A 102 -1.86 7.28 -0.71
N LEU A 103 -2.92 6.48 -0.77
CA LEU A 103 -4.30 6.98 -0.84
C LEU A 103 -4.68 7.69 0.45
N ALA A 104 -4.44 7.06 1.61
CA ALA A 104 -4.71 7.63 2.92
C ALA A 104 -4.01 8.98 3.11
N LEU A 105 -2.72 9.07 2.77
CA LEU A 105 -1.98 10.33 2.80
C LEU A 105 -2.62 11.41 1.92
N THR A 106 -3.07 11.06 0.71
CA THR A 106 -3.76 11.99 -0.19
C THR A 106 -5.06 12.51 0.43
N ILE A 107 -5.86 11.62 1.04
CA ILE A 107 -7.12 11.98 1.70
C ILE A 107 -6.84 12.90 2.89
N LEU A 108 -5.89 12.55 3.74
CA LEU A 108 -5.49 13.35 4.91
C LEU A 108 -5.02 14.75 4.48
N THR A 109 -4.09 14.82 3.54
CA THR A 109 -3.55 16.10 3.03
C THR A 109 -4.67 16.98 2.48
N THR A 110 -5.55 16.40 1.66
CA THR A 110 -6.69 17.14 1.09
C THR A 110 -7.68 17.60 2.17
N SER A 111 -7.92 16.76 3.17
CA SER A 111 -8.80 17.11 4.31
C SER A 111 -8.23 18.24 5.17
N LEU A 112 -6.93 18.20 5.43
CA LEU A 112 -6.25 19.22 6.26
C LEU A 112 -6.16 20.58 5.58
N THR A 113 -5.94 20.60 4.27
CA THR A 113 -5.87 21.84 3.47
C THR A 113 -7.23 22.51 3.27
N LYS A 114 -8.33 21.75 3.32
CA LYS A 114 -9.70 22.27 3.18
C LYS A 114 -10.30 22.82 4.48
N ARG A 115 -9.59 22.77 5.60
CA ARG A 115 -10.06 23.32 6.89
C ARG A 115 -10.03 24.84 6.87
N PRO A 116 -10.91 25.53 7.64
CA PRO A 116 -10.86 26.99 7.80
C PRO A 116 -9.52 27.52 8.33
N ALA A 117 -8.83 26.73 9.16
CA ALA A 117 -7.45 26.93 9.57
C ALA A 117 -6.61 25.77 9.03
N PRO A 118 -5.92 25.94 7.89
CA PRO A 118 -5.11 24.88 7.30
C PRO A 118 -4.01 24.43 8.25
N LEU A 119 -3.90 23.12 8.44
CA LEU A 119 -2.78 22.51 9.17
C LEU A 119 -1.66 22.16 8.18
N PRO A 120 -0.40 22.14 8.64
CA PRO A 120 0.71 21.70 7.81
C PRO A 120 0.45 20.27 7.29
N ALA A 121 0.89 20.00 6.06
CA ALA A 121 0.77 18.66 5.49
C ALA A 121 1.52 17.65 6.36
N PRO A 122 0.95 16.47 6.63
CA PRO A 122 1.65 15.42 7.34
C PRO A 122 2.85 14.94 6.55
N VAL A 123 3.96 14.75 7.23
CA VAL A 123 5.17 14.17 6.65
C VAL A 123 5.11 12.66 6.84
N LEU A 124 5.26 11.92 5.74
CA LEU A 124 5.34 10.47 5.81
C LEU A 124 6.75 10.08 6.21
N LEU A 125 6.91 9.61 7.43
CA LEU A 125 8.18 9.00 7.86
C LEU A 125 8.38 7.68 7.13
N ALA A 126 9.53 7.46 6.52
CA ALA A 126 9.83 6.24 5.79
C ALA A 126 11.31 5.85 5.90
N GLY A 127 11.57 4.55 5.90
CA GLY A 127 12.92 4.00 5.83
C GLY A 127 13.82 4.41 7.00
N ALA A 128 14.94 5.06 6.70
CA ALA A 128 15.96 5.42 7.70
C ALA A 128 15.47 6.47 8.71
N GLU A 129 14.62 7.39 8.28
CA GLU A 129 14.06 8.44 9.14
C GLU A 129 13.13 7.84 10.20
N GLU A 130 12.22 6.96 9.79
CA GLU A 130 11.35 6.20 10.70
C GLU A 130 12.17 5.34 11.68
N ASP A 131 13.23 4.65 11.17
CA ASP A 131 14.11 3.84 12.03
C ASP A 131 14.84 4.69 13.06
N SER A 132 15.26 5.91 12.70
CA SER A 132 15.92 6.85 13.63
C SER A 132 14.97 7.37 14.70
N VAL A 133 13.73 7.70 14.33
CA VAL A 133 12.69 8.12 15.27
C VAL A 133 12.40 6.99 16.26
N LEU A 134 12.16 5.77 15.77
CA LEU A 134 11.94 4.60 16.62
C LEU A 134 13.12 4.33 17.57
N ALA A 135 14.36 4.41 17.06
CA ALA A 135 15.54 4.21 17.90
C ALA A 135 15.58 5.23 19.05
N SER A 136 15.26 6.50 18.78
CA SER A 136 15.22 7.56 19.79
C SER A 136 14.13 7.30 20.83
N MET A 137 12.93 6.90 20.41
CA MET A 137 11.81 6.61 21.31
C MET A 137 12.10 5.38 22.19
N ILE A 138 12.63 4.30 21.61
CA ILE A 138 13.01 3.07 22.32
C ILE A 138 14.05 3.38 23.42
N SER A 139 14.97 4.29 23.16
CA SER A 139 16.06 4.61 24.10
C SER A 139 15.60 5.29 25.39
N VAL A 140 14.44 5.90 25.41
CA VAL A 140 13.89 6.60 26.60
C VAL A 140 12.84 5.78 27.35
N ILE A 141 12.39 4.66 26.76
CA ILE A 141 11.41 3.75 27.36
C ILE A 141 12.15 2.61 28.11
N SER A 142 11.62 2.23 29.27
CA SER A 142 12.12 1.06 30.00
C SER A 142 11.57 -0.25 29.42
N TRP A 143 12.46 -1.20 29.13
CA TRP A 143 12.12 -2.52 28.58
C TRP A 143 12.46 -3.64 29.57
N PRO A 144 11.57 -3.93 30.53
CA PRO A 144 11.85 -4.92 31.56
C PRO A 144 12.17 -6.30 30.97
N GLY A 145 13.28 -6.90 31.42
CA GLY A 145 13.70 -8.22 31.00
C GLY A 145 14.39 -8.29 29.65
N LEU A 146 14.59 -7.16 28.94
CA LEU A 146 15.35 -7.12 27.70
C LEU A 146 16.71 -6.42 27.88
N PRO A 147 17.83 -7.04 27.42
CA PRO A 147 19.12 -6.39 27.36
C PRO A 147 19.15 -5.19 26.43
N ALA A 148 19.94 -4.16 26.73
CA ALA A 148 20.11 -2.98 25.90
C ALA A 148 20.59 -3.31 24.46
N GLU A 149 21.38 -4.35 24.30
CA GLU A 149 21.81 -4.84 22.98
C GLU A 149 20.63 -5.32 22.12
N THR A 150 19.64 -5.97 22.75
CA THR A 150 18.43 -6.43 22.07
C THR A 150 17.57 -5.25 21.65
N THR A 151 17.27 -4.33 22.57
CA THR A 151 16.40 -3.17 22.29
C THR A 151 17.04 -2.19 21.31
N GLY A 152 18.38 -2.09 21.29
CA GLY A 152 19.13 -1.31 20.30
C GLY A 152 19.26 -1.95 18.92
N SER A 153 18.86 -3.23 18.76
CA SER A 153 19.04 -3.96 17.51
C SER A 153 18.02 -3.52 16.42
N ARG A 154 18.45 -3.64 15.16
CA ARG A 154 17.55 -3.40 14.02
C ARG A 154 16.39 -4.40 13.96
N ALA A 155 16.64 -5.65 14.39
CA ALA A 155 15.62 -6.69 14.42
C ALA A 155 14.49 -6.31 15.39
N PHE A 156 14.83 -5.84 16.58
CA PHE A 156 13.85 -5.39 17.58
C PHE A 156 13.00 -4.23 17.05
N ARG A 157 13.63 -3.22 16.44
CA ARG A 157 12.89 -2.10 15.82
C ARG A 157 11.94 -2.56 14.71
N SER A 158 12.37 -3.54 13.91
CA SER A 158 11.52 -4.11 12.84
C SER A 158 10.29 -4.82 13.40
N GLU A 159 10.47 -5.66 14.44
CA GLU A 159 9.37 -6.37 15.10
C GLU A 159 8.41 -5.38 15.79
N LEU A 160 8.95 -4.36 16.45
CA LEU A 160 8.14 -3.33 17.08
C LEU A 160 7.31 -2.54 16.07
N ARG A 161 7.90 -2.16 14.95
CA ARG A 161 7.19 -1.52 13.83
C ARG A 161 6.04 -2.39 13.32
N ASN A 162 6.29 -3.69 13.14
CA ASN A 162 5.28 -4.63 12.69
C ASN A 162 4.13 -4.75 13.72
N LEU A 163 4.46 -4.79 15.01
CA LEU A 163 3.47 -4.84 16.08
C LEU A 163 2.57 -3.59 16.06
N LEU A 164 3.17 -2.40 16.03
CA LEU A 164 2.44 -1.13 16.02
C LEU A 164 1.59 -0.98 14.75
N ALA A 165 2.14 -1.33 13.60
CA ALA A 165 1.38 -1.33 12.35
C ALA A 165 0.18 -2.25 12.42
N ARG A 166 0.36 -3.45 12.97
CA ARG A 166 -0.73 -4.43 13.12
C ARG A 166 -1.78 -4.00 14.13
N ALA A 167 -1.37 -3.39 15.24
CA ALA A 167 -2.30 -2.82 16.21
C ALA A 167 -3.15 -1.71 15.57
N GLY A 168 -2.51 -0.81 14.80
CA GLY A 168 -3.20 0.25 14.06
C GLY A 168 -4.17 -0.29 13.01
N GLU A 169 -3.79 -1.34 12.23
CA GLU A 169 -4.68 -1.99 11.26
C GLU A 169 -5.92 -2.60 11.91
N LEU A 170 -5.80 -3.11 13.11
CA LEU A 170 -6.89 -3.72 13.88
C LEU A 170 -7.68 -2.72 14.72
N GLY A 171 -7.28 -1.45 14.73
CA GLY A 171 -7.88 -0.40 15.55
C GLY A 171 -7.65 -0.60 17.06
N ILE A 172 -6.60 -1.33 17.45
CA ILE A 172 -6.22 -1.56 18.85
C ILE A 172 -5.56 -0.29 19.37
N THR A 173 -6.10 0.26 20.43
CA THR A 173 -5.54 1.44 21.13
C THR A 173 -4.32 1.06 21.97
N ALA A 174 -3.54 2.07 22.41
CA ALA A 174 -2.39 1.87 23.29
C ALA A 174 -2.79 1.13 24.59
N ASP A 175 -3.86 1.55 25.24
CA ASP A 175 -4.36 0.91 26.47
C ASP A 175 -4.76 -0.55 26.24
N GLU A 176 -5.44 -0.84 25.12
CA GLU A 176 -5.82 -2.20 24.75
C GLU A 176 -4.61 -3.06 24.43
N LEU A 177 -3.56 -2.51 23.80
CA LEU A 177 -2.31 -3.22 23.52
C LEU A 177 -1.59 -3.58 24.82
N ALA A 178 -1.49 -2.64 25.75
CA ALA A 178 -0.91 -2.88 27.06
C ALA A 178 -1.69 -3.95 27.85
N ASP A 179 -3.02 -3.91 27.78
CA ASP A 179 -3.91 -4.88 28.43
C ASP A 179 -3.78 -6.28 27.83
N LEU A 180 -3.72 -6.37 26.51
CA LEU A 180 -3.45 -7.62 25.80
C LEU A 180 -2.08 -8.19 26.20
N GLY A 181 -1.03 -7.36 26.32
CA GLY A 181 0.27 -7.75 26.78
C GLY A 181 0.24 -8.42 28.19
N ARG A 182 -0.51 -7.83 29.10
CA ARG A 182 -0.71 -8.38 30.44
C ARG A 182 -1.44 -9.73 30.40
N ARG A 183 -2.57 -9.81 29.67
CA ARG A 183 -3.41 -11.01 29.57
C ARG A 183 -2.70 -12.19 28.89
N LEU A 184 -1.89 -11.90 27.88
CA LEU A 184 -1.16 -12.91 27.11
C LEU A 184 0.23 -13.21 27.68
N ASN A 185 0.61 -12.55 28.78
CA ASN A 185 1.94 -12.64 29.39
C ASN A 185 3.06 -12.30 28.40
N VAL A 186 2.89 -11.22 27.62
CA VAL A 186 3.88 -10.66 26.70
C VAL A 186 4.32 -9.29 27.22
N PRO A 187 5.32 -9.23 28.13
CA PRO A 187 5.66 -8.01 28.86
C PRO A 187 6.15 -6.86 27.96
N VAL A 188 6.63 -7.18 26.77
CA VAL A 188 7.12 -6.18 25.80
C VAL A 188 6.00 -5.30 25.24
N TRP A 189 4.76 -5.76 25.22
CA TRP A 189 3.64 -4.99 24.65
C TRP A 189 3.21 -3.80 25.53
N GLY A 190 3.48 -3.86 26.83
CA GLY A 190 3.26 -2.72 27.73
C GLY A 190 4.09 -1.50 27.32
N PRO A 191 5.42 -1.60 27.36
CA PRO A 191 6.31 -0.53 26.88
C PRO A 191 6.09 -0.16 25.40
N ALA A 192 5.75 -1.12 24.54
CA ALA A 192 5.43 -0.85 23.15
C ALA A 192 4.19 0.05 22.96
N ALA A 193 3.27 0.02 23.91
CA ALA A 193 2.08 0.88 23.91
C ALA A 193 2.36 2.34 24.31
N GLU A 194 3.56 2.64 24.80
CA GLU A 194 3.99 4.00 25.13
C GLU A 194 4.56 4.76 23.93
N LEU A 195 4.79 4.07 22.81
CA LEU A 195 5.28 4.62 21.53
C LEU A 195 4.16 5.19 20.68
#